data_3abc57cc13387688e3c33e72c8ab8415
#
_entry.id   3abc57cc13387688e3c33e72c8ab8415
#
_cell.length_a   1.000
_cell.length_b   1.000
_cell.length_c   1.000
_cell.angle_alpha   90.00
_cell.angle_beta   90.00
_cell.angle_gamma   90.00
#
_symmetry.space_group_name_H-M   'P 1'
#
loop_
_entity.id
_entity.type
_entity.pdbx_description
1 polymer ?
#
loop_
_entity_poly.entity_id
_entity_poly.type
_entity_poly.pdbx_seq_one_letter_code
_entity_poly.pdbx_strand_id
1 'polypeptide(L)'
;IIAPDACAQMNRCVENIERQHLIEKEKFFVEYSDVPMKNDETALRHFVKQMRLHVLEPLNNTYGIDISDDALRKSVELQNKISRLIRSIGDYRKEDNPRITGYEFAVLCLATYCCPKEALIEKLEETLEELKTREPYKKCNYRARVVMVGSEIDNTELIKLAEEAGALVVADRFCFGSLPGRDEIILNDTEDVLTQICRQYMEWGPVSYT
;
A
#
# COMPACT_ATOMS: atom_id res chain seq x y z
N ILE A 1 11.85 7.88 9.30
CA ILE A 1 10.44 8.19 8.93
C ILE A 1 10.47 9.07 7.69
N ILE A 2 9.68 8.73 6.69
CA ILE A 2 9.37 9.61 5.55
C ILE A 2 7.90 9.96 5.68
N ALA A 3 7.61 11.24 5.82
CA ALA A 3 6.26 11.74 6.06
C ALA A 3 5.76 12.54 4.83
N PRO A 4 4.74 12.05 4.12
CA PRO A 4 4.11 12.84 3.07
C PRO A 4 3.28 13.97 3.69
N ASP A 5 3.42 15.19 3.19
CA ASP A 5 2.58 16.33 3.61
C ASP A 5 1.21 16.28 2.92
N ALA A 6 0.53 15.16 3.08
CA ALA A 6 -0.80 14.91 2.52
C ALA A 6 -1.87 14.69 3.60
N CYS A 7 -1.46 14.51 4.86
CA CYS A 7 -2.37 14.18 5.95
C CYS A 7 -1.96 14.92 7.23
N ALA A 8 -2.81 15.87 7.67
CA ALA A 8 -2.54 16.69 8.85
C ALA A 8 -2.36 15.86 10.14
N GLN A 9 -3.06 14.73 10.29
CA GLN A 9 -2.93 13.84 11.43
C GLN A 9 -1.57 13.14 11.43
N MET A 10 -1.11 12.66 10.29
CA MET A 10 0.20 12.02 10.15
C MET A 10 1.32 13.03 10.45
N ASN A 11 1.25 14.23 9.89
CA ASN A 11 2.22 15.29 10.17
C ASN A 11 2.30 15.59 11.66
N ARG A 12 1.16 15.69 12.33
CA ARG A 12 1.11 15.90 13.78
C ARG A 12 1.72 14.76 14.57
N CYS A 13 1.50 13.52 14.12
CA CYS A 13 2.09 12.33 14.74
C CYS A 13 3.63 12.39 14.63
N VAL A 14 4.15 12.64 13.43
CA VAL A 14 5.60 12.70 13.18
C VAL A 14 6.24 13.85 13.94
N GLU A 15 5.66 15.06 13.91
CA GLU A 15 6.14 16.20 14.69
C GLU A 15 6.18 15.91 16.21
N ASN A 16 5.19 15.19 16.74
CA ASN A 16 5.18 14.81 18.14
C ASN A 16 6.27 13.81 18.47
N ILE A 17 6.50 12.80 17.61
CA ILE A 17 7.60 11.84 17.79
C ILE A 17 8.95 12.59 17.79
N GLU A 18 9.14 13.51 16.87
CA GLU A 18 10.34 14.35 16.78
C GLU A 18 10.57 15.19 18.04
N ARG A 19 9.49 15.85 18.53
CA ARG A 19 9.55 16.73 19.72
C ARG A 19 9.73 16.01 21.03
N GLN A 20 9.31 14.76 21.14
CA GLN A 20 9.44 14.00 22.37
C GLN A 20 10.87 13.54 22.66
N HIS A 21 11.77 13.65 21.69
CA HIS A 21 13.20 13.24 21.82
C HIS A 21 13.38 11.83 22.39
N LEU A 22 12.47 10.92 22.05
CA LEU A 22 12.52 9.52 22.52
C LEU A 22 13.68 8.72 21.91
N ILE A 23 14.22 9.20 20.80
CA ILE A 23 15.32 8.62 20.06
C ILE A 23 16.41 9.69 19.95
N GLU A 24 17.67 9.30 20.11
CA GLU A 24 18.81 10.18 19.91
C GLU A 24 18.75 10.78 18.49
N LYS A 25 18.96 12.10 18.40
CA LYS A 25 18.79 12.84 17.14
C LYS A 25 19.62 12.27 15.98
N GLU A 26 20.81 11.77 16.29
CA GLU A 26 21.73 11.17 15.32
C GLU A 26 21.25 9.82 14.79
N LYS A 27 20.30 9.18 15.47
CA LYS A 27 19.70 7.89 15.11
C LYS A 27 18.30 8.04 14.54
N PHE A 28 17.76 9.27 14.51
CA PHE A 28 16.39 9.54 14.11
C PHE A 28 16.38 10.24 12.75
N PHE A 29 16.06 9.48 11.72
CA PHE A 29 15.91 9.99 10.36
C PHE A 29 14.45 10.38 10.12
N VAL A 30 14.19 11.64 9.83
CA VAL A 30 12.88 12.17 9.43
C VAL A 30 13.05 13.07 8.21
N GLU A 31 12.27 12.80 7.19
CA GLU A 31 12.15 13.66 6.00
C GLU A 31 10.67 13.91 5.68
N TYR A 32 10.38 15.11 5.26
CA TYR A 32 9.04 15.51 4.83
C TYR A 32 9.03 15.73 3.33
N SER A 33 8.05 15.12 2.65
CA SER A 33 7.85 15.26 1.20
C SER A 33 6.50 15.91 0.92
N ASP A 34 6.51 17.03 0.20
CA ASP A 34 5.28 17.67 -0.26
C ASP A 34 4.64 16.84 -1.38
N VAL A 35 3.36 16.56 -1.24
CA VAL A 35 2.56 15.82 -2.23
C VAL A 35 1.55 16.76 -2.86
N PRO A 36 1.63 17.05 -4.17
CA PRO A 36 0.77 18.01 -4.81
C PRO A 36 -0.70 17.57 -4.85
N MET A 37 -1.59 18.52 -4.64
CA MET A 37 -3.05 18.31 -4.74
C MET A 37 -3.57 18.34 -6.19
N LYS A 38 -2.79 18.87 -7.12
CA LYS A 38 -3.16 18.96 -8.54
C LYS A 38 -2.51 17.84 -9.33
N ASN A 39 -3.18 17.43 -10.40
CA ASN A 39 -2.67 16.44 -11.35
C ASN A 39 -2.40 17.12 -12.71
N ASP A 40 -1.34 17.92 -12.78
CA ASP A 40 -0.85 18.56 -13.99
C ASP A 40 0.68 18.42 -14.12
N GLU A 41 1.24 18.74 -15.27
CA GLU A 41 2.68 18.59 -15.52
C GLU A 41 3.56 19.46 -14.61
N THR A 42 3.04 20.58 -14.09
CA THR A 42 3.78 21.39 -13.14
C THR A 42 3.83 20.74 -11.77
N ALA A 43 2.71 20.21 -11.33
CA ALA A 43 2.60 19.41 -10.10
C ALA A 43 3.48 18.15 -10.17
N LEU A 44 3.49 17.45 -11.32
CA LEU A 44 4.35 16.29 -11.52
C LEU A 44 5.83 16.65 -11.37
N ARG A 45 6.31 17.70 -12.04
CA ARG A 45 7.70 18.14 -11.89
C ARG A 45 8.05 18.50 -10.44
N HIS A 46 7.12 19.13 -9.73
CA HIS A 46 7.29 19.41 -8.30
C HIS A 46 7.38 18.12 -7.49
N PHE A 47 6.48 17.18 -7.71
CA PHE A 47 6.45 15.91 -6.98
C PHE A 47 7.72 15.08 -7.23
N VAL A 48 8.18 14.96 -8.48
CA VAL A 48 9.45 14.30 -8.81
C VAL A 48 10.61 14.95 -8.06
N LYS A 49 10.66 16.29 -8.03
CA LYS A 49 11.68 17.02 -7.27
C LYS A 49 11.62 16.72 -5.77
N GLN A 50 10.41 16.71 -5.18
CA GLN A 50 10.20 16.37 -3.77
C GLN A 50 10.68 14.95 -3.47
N MET A 51 10.26 13.97 -4.27
CA MET A 51 10.67 12.56 -4.10
C MET A 51 12.19 12.39 -4.21
N ARG A 52 12.84 13.10 -5.12
CA ARG A 52 14.29 13.05 -5.27
C ARG A 52 15.01 13.65 -4.07
N LEU A 53 14.67 14.89 -3.70
CA LEU A 53 15.39 15.65 -2.67
C LEU A 53 15.07 15.21 -1.24
N HIS A 54 13.83 14.77 -0.98
CA HIS A 54 13.36 14.47 0.38
C HIS A 54 13.12 12.99 0.64
N VAL A 55 13.28 12.13 -0.37
CA VAL A 55 13.16 10.67 -0.19
C VAL A 55 14.43 9.96 -0.67
N LEU A 56 14.72 10.02 -1.96
CA LEU A 56 15.79 9.19 -2.54
C LEU A 56 17.19 9.64 -2.10
N GLU A 57 17.53 10.90 -2.28
CA GLU A 57 18.86 11.42 -1.91
C GLU A 57 19.15 11.27 -0.42
N PRO A 58 18.25 11.61 0.51
CA PRO A 58 18.46 11.37 1.94
C PRO A 58 18.66 9.89 2.28
N LEU A 59 17.89 8.98 1.66
CA LEU A 59 18.06 7.54 1.86
C LEU A 59 19.41 7.04 1.34
N ASN A 60 19.85 7.52 0.18
CA ASN A 60 21.17 7.20 -0.34
C ASN A 60 22.29 7.74 0.57
N ASN A 61 22.21 9.01 0.95
CA ASN A 61 23.23 9.67 1.78
C ASN A 61 23.33 9.06 3.18
N THR A 62 22.22 8.64 3.77
CA THR A 62 22.18 8.14 5.15
C THR A 62 22.46 6.64 5.23
N TYR A 63 21.94 5.86 4.29
CA TYR A 63 21.97 4.41 4.34
C TYR A 63 22.68 3.73 3.17
N GLY A 64 23.18 4.50 2.18
CA GLY A 64 23.85 3.95 1.01
C GLY A 64 22.92 3.17 0.07
N ILE A 65 21.62 3.45 0.10
CA ILE A 65 20.63 2.77 -0.76
C ILE A 65 20.88 3.17 -2.23
N ASP A 66 20.92 2.18 -3.11
CA ASP A 66 21.00 2.42 -4.55
C ASP A 66 19.69 3.04 -5.05
N ILE A 67 19.79 4.24 -5.62
CA ILE A 67 18.68 5.02 -6.17
C ILE A 67 18.75 5.15 -7.69
N SER A 68 19.54 4.30 -8.35
CA SER A 68 19.63 4.26 -9.80
C SER A 68 18.30 3.85 -10.45
N ASP A 69 18.12 4.21 -11.72
CA ASP A 69 16.96 3.80 -12.49
C ASP A 69 16.80 2.27 -12.53
N ASP A 70 17.91 1.52 -12.59
CA ASP A 70 17.88 0.06 -12.55
C ASP A 70 17.35 -0.47 -11.20
N ALA A 71 17.73 0.14 -10.10
CA ALA A 71 17.23 -0.23 -8.77
C ALA A 71 15.75 0.11 -8.63
N LEU A 72 15.32 1.27 -9.15
CA LEU A 72 13.92 1.66 -9.17
C LEU A 72 13.08 0.73 -10.06
N ARG A 73 13.55 0.35 -11.25
CA ARG A 73 12.87 -0.63 -12.12
C ARG A 73 12.65 -1.97 -11.41
N LYS A 74 13.68 -2.52 -10.78
CA LYS A 74 13.57 -3.77 -9.99
C LYS A 74 12.55 -3.64 -8.87
N SER A 75 12.52 -2.50 -8.18
CA SER A 75 11.54 -2.24 -7.12
C SER A 75 10.11 -2.17 -7.66
N VAL A 76 9.92 -1.57 -8.85
CA VAL A 76 8.61 -1.53 -9.54
C VAL A 76 8.17 -2.93 -9.95
N GLU A 77 9.05 -3.74 -10.53
CA GLU A 77 8.76 -5.13 -10.91
C GLU A 77 8.30 -5.95 -9.70
N LEU A 78 9.02 -5.81 -8.58
CA LEU A 78 8.69 -6.48 -7.33
C LEU A 78 7.33 -6.03 -6.79
N GLN A 79 7.06 -4.72 -6.78
CA GLN A 79 5.76 -4.17 -6.39
C GLN A 79 4.64 -4.65 -7.32
N ASN A 80 4.85 -4.64 -8.63
CA ASN A 80 3.87 -5.11 -9.60
C ASN A 80 3.52 -6.59 -9.39
N LYS A 81 4.51 -7.42 -9.04
CA LYS A 81 4.26 -8.82 -8.71
C LYS A 81 3.36 -8.96 -7.47
N ILE A 82 3.63 -8.19 -6.42
CA ILE A 82 2.76 -8.13 -5.23
C ILE A 82 1.35 -7.68 -5.62
N SER A 83 1.23 -6.63 -6.41
CA SER A 83 -0.08 -6.08 -6.84
C SER A 83 -0.92 -7.12 -7.58
N ARG A 84 -0.31 -7.87 -8.50
CA ARG A 84 -1.00 -8.98 -9.20
C ARG A 84 -1.49 -10.06 -8.24
N LEU A 85 -0.63 -10.50 -7.32
CA LEU A 85 -0.96 -11.55 -6.36
C LEU A 85 -2.10 -11.12 -5.43
N ILE A 86 -2.01 -9.95 -4.84
CA ILE A 86 -3.05 -9.40 -3.95
C ILE A 86 -4.37 -9.25 -4.70
N ARG A 87 -4.36 -8.76 -5.94
CA ARG A 87 -5.56 -8.64 -6.77
C ARG A 87 -6.19 -10.01 -7.04
N SER A 88 -5.39 -10.98 -7.48
CA SER A 88 -5.86 -12.34 -7.76
C SER A 88 -6.41 -13.03 -6.51
N ILE A 89 -5.77 -12.88 -5.36
CA ILE A 89 -6.27 -13.39 -4.08
C ILE A 89 -7.57 -12.67 -3.69
N GLY A 90 -7.62 -11.36 -3.85
CA GLY A 90 -8.80 -10.54 -3.53
C GLY A 90 -10.05 -10.91 -4.33
N ASP A 91 -9.89 -11.43 -5.55
CA ASP A 91 -11.01 -11.84 -6.39
C ASP A 91 -11.79 -13.02 -5.80
N TYR A 92 -11.16 -13.89 -5.02
CA TYR A 92 -11.83 -14.99 -4.32
C TYR A 92 -12.82 -14.54 -3.24
N ARG A 93 -12.75 -13.27 -2.77
CA ARG A 93 -13.78 -12.69 -1.88
C ARG A 93 -15.09 -12.37 -2.61
N LYS A 94 -15.01 -12.21 -3.94
CA LYS A 94 -16.14 -11.77 -4.77
C LYS A 94 -17.02 -12.94 -5.22
N GLU A 95 -16.58 -14.18 -5.03
CA GLU A 95 -17.34 -15.38 -5.33
C GLU A 95 -18.62 -15.44 -4.49
N ASP A 96 -19.68 -16.10 -4.99
CA ASP A 96 -20.92 -16.30 -4.24
C ASP A 96 -20.71 -17.13 -2.97
N ASN A 97 -19.80 -18.11 -3.05
CA ASN A 97 -19.29 -18.86 -1.92
C ASN A 97 -17.79 -18.61 -1.81
N PRO A 98 -17.37 -17.59 -1.07
CA PRO A 98 -15.98 -17.16 -1.04
C PRO A 98 -15.07 -18.20 -0.44
N ARG A 99 -13.84 -18.27 -0.94
CA ARG A 99 -12.78 -19.14 -0.42
C ARG A 99 -11.85 -18.42 0.53
N ILE A 100 -11.99 -17.12 0.65
CA ILE A 100 -11.25 -16.27 1.58
C ILE A 100 -12.20 -15.22 2.16
N THR A 101 -12.05 -14.94 3.45
CA THR A 101 -12.83 -13.88 4.12
C THR A 101 -12.19 -12.51 3.91
N GLY A 102 -12.94 -11.44 4.20
CA GLY A 102 -12.39 -10.09 4.24
C GLY A 102 -11.30 -9.93 5.30
N TYR A 103 -11.47 -10.61 6.45
CA TYR A 103 -10.47 -10.65 7.52
C TYR A 103 -9.14 -11.28 7.06
N GLU A 104 -9.17 -12.49 6.51
CA GLU A 104 -7.98 -13.17 6.00
C GLU A 104 -7.26 -12.32 4.94
N PHE A 105 -8.03 -11.73 4.03
CA PHE A 105 -7.47 -10.86 3.00
C PHE A 105 -6.84 -9.59 3.58
N ALA A 106 -7.47 -8.97 4.58
CA ALA A 106 -6.93 -7.77 5.23
C ALA A 106 -5.59 -8.06 5.93
N VAL A 107 -5.44 -9.24 6.55
CA VAL A 107 -4.15 -9.68 7.13
C VAL A 107 -3.07 -9.78 6.05
N LEU A 108 -3.39 -10.34 4.88
CA LEU A 108 -2.44 -10.40 3.76
C LEU A 108 -2.06 -9.01 3.24
N CYS A 109 -3.04 -8.10 3.12
CA CYS A 109 -2.78 -6.71 2.75
C CYS A 109 -1.86 -6.03 3.76
N LEU A 110 -2.13 -6.17 5.05
CA LEU A 110 -1.29 -5.59 6.11
C LEU A 110 0.14 -6.14 6.05
N ALA A 111 0.32 -7.43 5.78
CA ALA A 111 1.63 -8.04 5.62
C ALA A 111 2.45 -7.39 4.50
N THR A 112 1.81 -6.88 3.43
CA THR A 112 2.52 -6.21 2.33
C THR A 112 3.19 -4.89 2.74
N TYR A 113 2.73 -4.28 3.83
CA TYR A 113 3.32 -3.05 4.40
C TYR A 113 4.40 -3.35 5.45
N CYS A 114 4.34 -4.52 6.09
CA CYS A 114 5.18 -4.83 7.24
C CYS A 114 6.32 -5.80 6.93
N CYS A 115 6.20 -6.62 5.88
CA CYS A 115 7.16 -7.67 5.55
C CYS A 115 8.03 -7.30 4.34
N PRO A 116 9.29 -7.78 4.29
CA PRO A 116 10.10 -7.71 3.08
C PRO A 116 9.35 -8.37 1.90
N LYS A 117 9.29 -7.69 0.77
CA LYS A 117 8.50 -8.12 -0.39
C LYS A 117 8.95 -9.46 -0.96
N GLU A 118 10.26 -9.68 -1.00
CA GLU A 118 10.85 -10.92 -1.51
C GLU A 118 10.39 -12.15 -0.71
N ALA A 119 10.37 -12.03 0.62
CA ALA A 119 9.90 -13.12 1.49
C ALA A 119 8.38 -13.31 1.43
N LEU A 120 7.65 -12.24 1.17
CA LEU A 120 6.19 -12.28 1.12
C LEU A 120 5.66 -12.90 -0.18
N ILE A 121 6.33 -12.69 -1.31
CA ILE A 121 5.89 -13.17 -2.62
C ILE A 121 5.65 -14.68 -2.61
N GLU A 122 6.58 -15.46 -2.06
CA GLU A 122 6.45 -16.91 -1.97
C GLU A 122 5.18 -17.31 -1.20
N LYS A 123 4.91 -16.63 -0.09
CA LYS A 123 3.71 -16.89 0.72
C LYS A 123 2.41 -16.49 0.02
N LEU A 124 2.42 -15.40 -0.73
CA LEU A 124 1.26 -15.00 -1.52
C LEU A 124 1.01 -15.98 -2.69
N GLU A 125 2.06 -16.48 -3.34
CA GLU A 125 1.95 -17.52 -4.37
C GLU A 125 1.38 -18.81 -3.79
N GLU A 126 1.91 -19.30 -2.66
CA GLU A 126 1.39 -20.48 -1.95
C GLU A 126 -0.10 -20.29 -1.58
N THR A 127 -0.46 -19.11 -1.04
CA THR A 127 -1.86 -18.78 -0.70
C THR A 127 -2.75 -18.81 -1.93
N LEU A 128 -2.30 -18.23 -3.04
CA LEU A 128 -3.08 -18.24 -4.28
C LEU A 128 -3.30 -19.66 -4.81
N GLU A 129 -2.28 -20.52 -4.77
CA GLU A 129 -2.41 -21.93 -5.19
C GLU A 129 -3.35 -22.69 -4.24
N GLU A 130 -3.27 -22.47 -2.94
CA GLU A 130 -4.18 -23.06 -1.96
C GLU A 130 -5.64 -22.63 -2.25
N LEU A 131 -5.88 -21.35 -2.52
CA LEU A 131 -7.22 -20.85 -2.79
C LEU A 131 -7.87 -21.48 -4.04
N LYS A 132 -7.08 -21.92 -5.02
CA LYS A 132 -7.61 -22.63 -6.21
C LYS A 132 -8.28 -23.95 -5.84
N THR A 133 -7.82 -24.61 -4.79
CA THR A 133 -8.29 -25.93 -4.35
C THR A 133 -9.05 -25.91 -3.04
N ARG A 134 -8.99 -24.81 -2.27
CA ARG A 134 -9.71 -24.63 -1.01
C ARG A 134 -11.21 -24.76 -1.25
N GLU A 135 -11.87 -25.63 -0.47
CA GLU A 135 -13.32 -25.71 -0.47
C GLU A 135 -13.93 -24.38 -0.07
N PRO A 136 -14.92 -23.88 -0.82
CA PRO A 136 -15.66 -22.68 -0.42
C PRO A 136 -16.30 -22.85 0.96
N TYR A 137 -16.44 -21.78 1.68
CA TYR A 137 -17.16 -21.79 2.96
C TYR A 137 -18.60 -22.26 2.73
N LYS A 138 -18.90 -23.50 3.12
CA LYS A 138 -20.17 -24.21 2.85
C LYS A 138 -21.39 -23.53 3.48
N LYS A 139 -21.16 -22.61 4.39
CA LYS A 139 -22.19 -21.87 5.09
C LYS A 139 -21.69 -20.47 5.40
N CYS A 140 -21.72 -19.65 4.39
CA CYS A 140 -21.55 -18.23 4.61
C CYS A 140 -22.71 -17.73 5.47
N ASN A 141 -22.52 -17.64 6.78
CA ASN A 141 -23.51 -17.11 7.72
C ASN A 141 -23.69 -15.58 7.58
N TYR A 142 -23.20 -14.99 6.49
CA TYR A 142 -23.38 -13.56 6.29
C TYR A 142 -24.79 -13.25 5.74
N ARG A 143 -25.36 -12.17 6.25
CA ARG A 143 -26.65 -11.63 5.83
C ARG A 143 -26.53 -10.60 4.72
N ALA A 144 -25.35 -10.01 4.58
CA ALA A 144 -25.06 -8.97 3.59
C ALA A 144 -23.62 -9.04 3.10
N ARG A 145 -23.43 -8.69 1.83
CA ARG A 145 -22.12 -8.41 1.24
C ARG A 145 -21.89 -6.91 1.35
N VAL A 146 -20.77 -6.49 1.90
CA VAL A 146 -20.49 -5.08 2.19
C VAL A 146 -19.18 -4.63 1.60
N VAL A 147 -19.11 -3.36 1.25
CA VAL A 147 -17.87 -2.64 0.97
C VAL A 147 -17.56 -1.79 2.17
N MET A 148 -16.36 -1.93 2.73
CA MET A 148 -15.90 -1.08 3.82
C MET A 148 -15.09 0.08 3.26
N VAL A 149 -15.47 1.30 3.63
CA VAL A 149 -14.76 2.52 3.24
C VAL A 149 -14.39 3.29 4.49
N GLY A 150 -13.18 3.78 4.53
CA GLY A 150 -12.73 4.54 5.70
C GLY A 150 -11.31 5.03 5.53
N SER A 151 -10.75 5.53 6.60
CA SER A 151 -9.40 6.06 6.68
C SER A 151 -8.40 4.94 7.00
N GLU A 152 -7.75 5.00 8.13
CA GLU A 152 -6.72 4.05 8.54
C GLU A 152 -7.34 2.97 9.42
N ILE A 153 -7.35 1.73 8.93
CA ILE A 153 -7.75 0.55 9.69
C ILE A 153 -6.60 -0.44 9.63
N ASP A 154 -5.72 -0.39 10.61
CA ASP A 154 -4.60 -1.33 10.80
C ASP A 154 -4.99 -2.51 11.69
N ASN A 155 -6.06 -2.37 12.48
CA ASN A 155 -6.58 -3.44 13.30
C ASN A 155 -7.60 -4.29 12.52
N THR A 156 -7.13 -5.42 11.99
CA THR A 156 -7.96 -6.35 11.19
C THR A 156 -9.11 -7.00 12.00
N GLU A 157 -9.06 -6.98 13.33
CA GLU A 157 -10.14 -7.49 14.19
C GLU A 157 -11.47 -6.73 14.00
N LEU A 158 -11.42 -5.46 13.54
CA LEU A 158 -12.63 -4.72 13.18
C LEU A 158 -13.37 -5.37 12.01
N ILE A 159 -12.63 -5.84 11.00
CA ILE A 159 -13.19 -6.54 9.84
C ILE A 159 -13.78 -7.89 10.29
N LYS A 160 -13.04 -8.62 11.10
CA LYS A 160 -13.51 -9.89 11.69
C LYS A 160 -14.79 -9.72 12.47
N LEU A 161 -14.88 -8.70 13.32
CA LEU A 161 -16.09 -8.39 14.09
C LEU A 161 -17.29 -8.10 13.18
N ALA A 162 -17.09 -7.36 12.08
CA ALA A 162 -18.15 -7.11 11.10
C ALA A 162 -18.61 -8.43 10.43
N GLU A 163 -17.68 -9.33 10.11
CA GLU A 163 -17.99 -10.63 9.50
C GLU A 163 -18.68 -11.57 10.49
N GLU A 164 -18.28 -11.59 11.75
CA GLU A 164 -18.96 -12.33 12.82
C GLU A 164 -20.39 -11.82 13.05
N ALA A 165 -20.63 -10.51 12.86
CA ALA A 165 -21.97 -9.92 12.87
C ALA A 165 -22.81 -10.24 11.63
N GLY A 166 -22.26 -10.94 10.64
CA GLY A 166 -22.94 -11.40 9.43
C GLY A 166 -22.77 -10.49 8.21
N ALA A 167 -21.72 -9.68 8.14
CA ALA A 167 -21.40 -8.83 7.00
C ALA A 167 -20.12 -9.33 6.31
N LEU A 168 -20.24 -10.02 5.17
CA LEU A 168 -19.07 -10.41 4.40
C LEU A 168 -18.44 -9.19 3.72
N VAL A 169 -17.17 -8.90 4.02
CA VAL A 169 -16.43 -7.78 3.42
C VAL A 169 -15.81 -8.23 2.08
N VAL A 170 -16.47 -7.90 0.99
CA VAL A 170 -16.07 -8.30 -0.37
C VAL A 170 -15.15 -7.31 -1.07
N ALA A 171 -15.13 -6.08 -0.60
CA ALA A 171 -14.24 -5.03 -1.08
C ALA A 171 -13.98 -4.01 0.04
N ASP A 172 -12.90 -3.27 -0.12
CA ASP A 172 -12.53 -2.24 0.83
C ASP A 172 -11.83 -1.06 0.14
N ARG A 173 -11.86 0.10 0.82
CA ARG A 173 -11.06 1.26 0.47
C ARG A 173 -10.59 1.97 1.73
N PHE A 174 -9.48 1.52 2.28
CA PHE A 174 -8.76 2.20 3.37
C PHE A 174 -7.25 2.17 3.15
N CYS A 175 -6.53 2.97 3.95
CA CYS A 175 -5.10 3.17 3.77
C CYS A 175 -4.30 1.86 3.90
N PHE A 176 -4.69 0.97 4.81
CA PHE A 176 -4.05 -0.34 5.02
C PHE A 176 -4.85 -1.53 4.43
N GLY A 177 -5.78 -1.25 3.53
CA GLY A 177 -6.59 -2.27 2.87
C GLY A 177 -6.00 -2.77 1.56
N SER A 178 -6.87 -2.99 0.57
CA SER A 178 -6.53 -3.60 -0.73
C SER A 178 -5.67 -2.75 -1.67
N LEU A 179 -5.18 -1.59 -1.23
CA LEU A 179 -4.34 -0.70 -2.04
C LEU A 179 -3.08 -1.35 -2.62
N PRO A 180 -2.42 -2.33 -1.98
CA PRO A 180 -1.30 -3.05 -2.60
C PRO A 180 -1.67 -3.78 -3.90
N GLY A 181 -2.96 -4.09 -4.10
CA GLY A 181 -3.50 -4.69 -5.32
C GLY A 181 -3.89 -3.69 -6.42
N ARG A 182 -3.43 -2.44 -6.36
CA ARG A 182 -3.65 -1.42 -7.40
C ARG A 182 -3.06 -1.86 -8.74
N ASP A 183 -3.41 -1.10 -9.78
CA ASP A 183 -2.87 -1.31 -11.12
C ASP A 183 -1.35 -1.25 -11.12
N GLU A 184 -0.76 -1.96 -12.07
CA GLU A 184 0.69 -2.03 -12.20
C GLU A 184 1.25 -0.73 -12.75
N ILE A 185 2.45 -0.38 -12.31
CA ILE A 185 3.23 0.70 -12.91
C ILE A 185 3.89 0.15 -14.16
N ILE A 186 3.49 0.66 -15.31
CA ILE A 186 4.06 0.24 -16.62
C ILE A 186 5.15 1.24 -16.99
N LEU A 187 6.40 0.78 -16.94
CA LEU A 187 7.57 1.58 -17.32
C LEU A 187 7.85 1.47 -18.81
N ASN A 188 8.30 2.57 -19.39
CA ASN A 188 8.77 2.66 -20.76
C ASN A 188 10.15 3.37 -20.80
N ASP A 189 10.70 3.54 -21.99
CA ASP A 189 12.03 4.15 -22.18
C ASP A 189 11.96 5.62 -22.63
N THR A 190 10.80 6.27 -22.51
CA THR A 190 10.60 7.66 -22.97
C THR A 190 10.83 8.71 -21.90
N GLU A 191 10.71 8.33 -20.63
CA GLU A 191 10.91 9.19 -19.44
C GLU A 191 11.79 8.48 -18.42
N ASP A 192 12.39 9.24 -17.49
CA ASP A 192 13.09 8.66 -16.36
C ASP A 192 12.11 7.90 -15.43
N VAL A 193 12.63 6.87 -14.78
CA VAL A 193 11.81 5.92 -14.01
C VAL A 193 11.07 6.60 -12.87
N LEU A 194 11.72 7.53 -12.16
CA LEU A 194 11.10 8.24 -11.04
C LEU A 194 9.89 9.07 -11.51
N THR A 195 10.00 9.74 -12.66
CA THR A 195 8.90 10.51 -13.25
C THR A 195 7.70 9.62 -13.54
N GLN A 196 7.92 8.44 -14.12
CA GLN A 196 6.85 7.50 -14.43
C GLN A 196 6.18 6.97 -13.15
N ILE A 197 6.96 6.66 -12.11
CA ILE A 197 6.43 6.28 -10.80
C ILE A 197 5.56 7.39 -10.22
N CYS A 198 6.06 8.62 -10.18
CA CYS A 198 5.33 9.77 -9.64
C CYS A 198 4.04 10.05 -10.41
N ARG A 199 4.07 9.98 -11.74
CA ARG A 199 2.91 10.15 -12.60
C ARG A 199 1.82 9.14 -12.26
N GLN A 200 2.16 7.87 -12.15
CA GLN A 200 1.21 6.82 -11.82
C GLN A 200 0.59 7.02 -10.43
N TYR A 201 1.38 7.41 -9.44
CA TYR A 201 0.86 7.69 -8.09
C TYR A 201 -0.08 8.90 -8.09
N MET A 202 0.17 9.93 -8.87
CA MET A 202 -0.74 11.07 -9.02
C MET A 202 -2.06 10.67 -9.71
N GLU A 203 -2.01 9.79 -10.70
CA GLU A 203 -3.21 9.28 -11.38
C GLU A 203 -4.10 8.43 -10.47
N TRP A 204 -3.51 7.66 -9.55
CA TRP A 204 -4.29 6.84 -8.61
C TRP A 204 -5.11 7.68 -7.62
N GLY A 205 -4.78 8.94 -7.46
CA GLY A 205 -5.45 9.87 -6.56
C GLY A 205 -5.29 9.53 -5.07
N PRO A 206 -5.57 10.46 -4.19
CA PRO A 206 -5.51 10.25 -2.75
C PRO A 206 -6.61 9.30 -2.28
N VAL A 207 -6.27 8.44 -1.31
CA VAL A 207 -7.16 7.39 -0.80
C VAL A 207 -8.36 7.94 -0.04
N SER A 208 -8.21 9.07 0.61
CA SER A 208 -9.17 9.56 1.62
C SER A 208 -10.19 10.58 1.11
N TYR A 209 -10.09 11.07 -0.13
CA TYR A 209 -10.90 12.18 -0.62
C TYR A 209 -11.57 11.95 -1.98
N THR A 210 -11.64 10.72 -2.44
CA THR A 210 -12.33 10.37 -3.70
C THR A 210 -13.56 9.52 -3.47
#